data_5f7ad7a51fdc51b8a4b05bc2adab5715
#
_entry.id   5f7ad7a51fdc51b8a4b05bc2adab5715
#
_cell.length_a   1.000
_cell.length_b   1.000
_cell.length_c   1.000
_cell.angle_alpha   90.00
_cell.angle_beta   90.00
_cell.angle_gamma   90.00
#
_symmetry.space_group_name_H-M   'P 1'
#
loop_
_entity.id
_entity.type
_entity.pdbx_description
1 polymer ?
#
loop_
_entity_poly.entity_id
_entity_poly.type
_entity_poly.pdbx_seq_one_letter_code
_entity_poly.pdbx_strand_id
1 'polypeptide(L)'
;MKTLYTAVSTAHGGRDGHVRSSDGIVDLDLRTPKEMGGPGGAGTNPEQLFASGYAACFESAMRVVARKQKLPLADASVTGHVSFNVTEQGKYVLSVELHGKVEGVSHEEAEALMRAAHEVCPYSNATRGNIEVKLVAE
;
A
#
# COMPACT_ATOMS: atom_id res chain seq x y z
N MET A 1 -24.45 -3.26 -2.26
CA MET A 1 -23.01 -3.64 -2.35
C MET A 1 -22.94 -5.15 -2.55
N LYS A 2 -22.01 -5.60 -3.38
CA LYS A 2 -21.83 -7.02 -3.69
C LYS A 2 -20.39 -7.43 -3.36
N THR A 3 -20.24 -8.45 -2.52
CA THR A 3 -18.93 -8.99 -2.18
C THR A 3 -18.42 -9.91 -3.30
N LEU A 4 -17.24 -9.62 -3.85
CA LEU A 4 -16.63 -10.44 -4.89
C LEU A 4 -15.63 -11.44 -4.32
N TYR A 5 -14.96 -11.08 -3.21
CA TYR A 5 -13.91 -11.91 -2.61
C TYR A 5 -13.69 -11.46 -1.17
N THR A 6 -13.33 -12.40 -0.31
CA THR A 6 -12.95 -12.12 1.08
C THR A 6 -11.64 -12.82 1.39
N ALA A 7 -10.61 -12.03 1.69
CA ALA A 7 -9.34 -12.56 2.20
C ALA A 7 -9.45 -12.77 3.72
N VAL A 8 -8.86 -13.85 4.21
CA VAL A 8 -8.86 -14.18 5.64
C VAL A 8 -7.42 -14.44 6.08
N SER A 9 -6.97 -13.69 7.08
CA SER A 9 -5.66 -13.88 7.70
C SER A 9 -5.79 -13.79 9.22
N THR A 10 -4.94 -14.56 9.92
CA THR A 10 -4.93 -14.61 11.38
C THR A 10 -3.56 -14.21 11.88
N ALA A 11 -3.52 -13.32 12.87
CA ALA A 11 -2.30 -12.94 13.57
C ALA A 11 -2.34 -13.45 15.00
N HIS A 12 -1.18 -13.89 15.50
CA HIS A 12 -1.01 -14.33 16.86
C HIS A 12 0.32 -13.80 17.40
N GLY A 13 0.34 -13.30 18.62
CA GLY A 13 1.57 -12.80 19.25
C GLY A 13 1.92 -11.34 18.90
N GLY A 14 1.01 -10.58 18.30
CA GLY A 14 1.20 -9.17 18.02
C GLY A 14 2.36 -8.88 17.08
N ARG A 15 3.06 -7.76 17.33
CA ARG A 15 4.14 -7.28 16.45
C ARG A 15 5.41 -8.14 16.47
N ASP A 16 5.52 -9.11 17.37
CA ASP A 16 6.64 -10.06 17.45
C ASP A 16 6.18 -11.50 17.26
N GLY A 17 5.01 -11.69 16.72
CA GLY A 17 4.40 -12.99 16.49
C GLY A 17 4.44 -13.44 15.05
N HIS A 18 3.29 -13.86 14.53
CA HIS A 18 3.16 -14.49 13.23
C HIS A 18 1.82 -14.14 12.59
N VAL A 19 1.80 -14.02 11.27
CA VAL A 19 0.59 -13.81 10.48
C VAL A 19 0.50 -14.85 9.37
N ARG A 20 -0.71 -15.39 9.18
CA ARG A 20 -0.92 -16.43 8.16
C ARG A 20 -2.30 -16.26 7.52
N SER A 21 -2.34 -16.28 6.18
CA SER A 21 -3.60 -16.33 5.45
C SER A 21 -4.19 -17.75 5.45
N SER A 22 -5.50 -17.84 5.23
CA SER A 22 -6.22 -19.13 5.27
C SER A 22 -5.70 -20.14 4.23
N ASP A 23 -5.16 -19.65 3.11
CA ASP A 23 -4.56 -20.48 2.07
C ASP A 23 -3.06 -20.75 2.29
N GLY A 24 -2.46 -20.14 3.31
CA GLY A 24 -1.04 -20.30 3.63
C GLY A 24 -0.08 -19.50 2.74
N ILE A 25 -0.58 -18.72 1.80
CA ILE A 25 0.30 -17.93 0.89
C ILE A 25 1.00 -16.82 1.68
N VAL A 26 0.27 -16.08 2.53
CA VAL A 26 0.90 -15.19 3.52
C VAL A 26 1.20 -16.05 4.74
N ASP A 27 2.47 -16.15 5.09
CA ASP A 27 2.95 -17.00 6.20
C ASP A 27 4.28 -16.39 6.68
N LEU A 28 4.21 -15.41 7.57
CA LEU A 28 5.33 -14.54 7.87
C LEU A 28 5.45 -14.31 9.37
N ASP A 29 6.70 -14.38 9.85
CA ASP A 29 7.04 -13.90 11.18
C ASP A 29 6.99 -12.37 11.23
N LEU A 30 6.52 -11.84 12.35
CA LEU A 30 6.48 -10.41 12.63
C LEU A 30 7.59 -10.07 13.62
N ARG A 31 8.23 -8.91 13.41
CA ARG A 31 9.24 -8.38 14.34
C ARG A 31 9.08 -6.86 14.42
N THR A 32 9.05 -6.36 15.63
CA THR A 32 9.01 -4.91 15.86
C THR A 32 10.33 -4.29 15.42
N PRO A 33 10.31 -3.27 14.53
CA PRO A 33 11.55 -2.63 14.08
C PRO A 33 12.32 -1.99 15.25
N LYS A 34 13.64 -1.92 15.09
CA LYS A 34 14.51 -1.25 16.08
C LYS A 34 14.13 0.20 16.27
N GLU A 35 13.74 0.88 15.21
CA GLU A 35 13.30 2.28 15.22
C GLU A 35 12.07 2.50 16.12
N MET A 36 11.29 1.44 16.37
CA MET A 36 10.15 1.48 17.27
C MET A 36 10.47 0.86 18.64
N GLY A 37 11.74 0.64 18.94
CA GLY A 37 12.19 0.08 20.22
C GLY A 37 12.13 -1.44 20.29
N GLY A 38 11.97 -2.12 19.17
CA GLY A 38 11.90 -3.56 19.11
C GLY A 38 13.24 -4.24 18.86
N PRO A 39 13.24 -5.59 18.80
CA PRO A 39 14.45 -6.38 18.59
C PRO A 39 14.98 -6.29 17.15
N GLY A 40 14.13 -5.96 16.19
CA GLY A 40 14.46 -6.04 14.78
C GLY A 40 14.70 -7.48 14.34
N GLY A 41 15.39 -7.65 13.21
CA GLY A 41 15.73 -8.97 12.70
C GLY A 41 14.81 -9.43 11.58
N ALA A 42 14.81 -10.73 11.32
CA ALA A 42 14.08 -11.32 10.20
C ALA A 42 12.58 -11.45 10.52
N GLY A 43 11.82 -10.49 10.07
CA GLY A 43 10.36 -10.50 10.21
C GLY A 43 9.77 -9.28 9.53
N THR A 44 8.51 -9.38 9.16
CA THR A 44 7.75 -8.25 8.63
C THR A 44 7.08 -7.46 9.76
N ASN A 45 6.28 -6.48 9.40
CA ASN A 45 5.49 -5.70 10.35
C ASN A 45 4.22 -5.20 9.65
N PRO A 46 3.22 -4.72 10.39
CA PRO A 46 1.98 -4.24 9.78
C PRO A 46 2.18 -3.13 8.75
N GLU A 47 3.16 -2.27 8.95
CA GLU A 47 3.42 -1.15 8.03
C GLU A 47 3.98 -1.64 6.71
N GLN A 48 4.87 -2.66 6.72
CA GLN A 48 5.36 -3.30 5.49
C GLN A 48 4.22 -4.01 4.75
N LEU A 49 3.34 -4.69 5.47
CA LEU A 49 2.19 -5.37 4.86
C LEU A 49 1.22 -4.37 4.25
N PHE A 50 0.96 -3.25 4.94
CA PHE A 50 0.12 -2.17 4.44
C PHE A 50 0.73 -1.55 3.18
N ALA A 51 2.04 -1.26 3.21
CA ALA A 51 2.76 -0.70 2.07
C ALA A 51 2.73 -1.64 0.86
N SER A 52 2.96 -2.93 1.08
CA SER A 52 2.94 -3.94 0.02
C SER A 52 1.55 -4.08 -0.58
N GLY A 53 0.53 -4.15 0.24
CA GLY A 53 -0.86 -4.24 -0.21
C GLY A 53 -1.29 -2.99 -0.98
N TYR A 54 -0.97 -1.80 -0.46
CA TYR A 54 -1.33 -0.55 -1.12
C TYR A 54 -0.60 -0.40 -2.45
N ALA A 55 0.71 -0.67 -2.48
CA ALA A 55 1.49 -0.60 -3.71
C ALA A 55 0.92 -1.52 -4.80
N ALA A 56 0.61 -2.76 -4.47
CA ALA A 56 0.03 -3.72 -5.40
C ALA A 56 -1.35 -3.29 -5.89
N CYS A 57 -2.21 -2.86 -4.98
CA CYS A 57 -3.57 -2.42 -5.29
C CYS A 57 -3.56 -1.16 -6.18
N PHE A 58 -2.72 -0.19 -5.83
CA PHE A 58 -2.62 1.06 -6.58
C PHE A 58 -2.03 0.85 -7.98
N GLU A 59 -0.97 0.03 -8.10
CA GLU A 59 -0.38 -0.30 -9.39
C GLU A 59 -1.41 -0.99 -10.30
N SER A 60 -2.18 -1.91 -9.75
CA SER A 60 -3.27 -2.56 -10.47
C SER A 60 -4.32 -1.54 -10.94
N ALA A 61 -4.67 -0.58 -10.10
CA ALA A 61 -5.61 0.50 -10.47
C ALA A 61 -5.06 1.36 -11.61
N MET A 62 -3.75 1.64 -11.61
CA MET A 62 -3.10 2.36 -12.70
C MET A 62 -3.24 1.61 -14.03
N ARG A 63 -3.05 0.30 -14.02
CA ARG A 63 -3.21 -0.53 -15.23
C ARG A 63 -4.66 -0.53 -15.74
N VAL A 64 -5.63 -0.60 -14.83
CA VAL A 64 -7.05 -0.53 -15.20
C VAL A 64 -7.37 0.82 -15.86
N VAL A 65 -6.93 1.92 -15.27
CA VAL A 65 -7.15 3.26 -15.82
C VAL A 65 -6.47 3.42 -17.17
N ALA A 66 -5.20 3.00 -17.27
CA ALA A 66 -4.44 3.10 -18.52
C ALA A 66 -5.13 2.34 -19.65
N ARG A 67 -5.65 1.15 -19.36
CA ARG A 67 -6.38 0.35 -20.34
C ARG A 67 -7.64 1.06 -20.81
N LYS A 68 -8.41 1.63 -19.88
CA LYS A 68 -9.64 2.37 -20.21
C LYS A 68 -9.35 3.62 -21.06
N GLN A 69 -8.25 4.30 -20.79
CA GLN A 69 -7.83 5.51 -21.49
C GLN A 69 -7.01 5.22 -22.74
N LYS A 70 -6.72 3.96 -23.02
CA LYS A 70 -5.89 3.51 -24.14
C LYS A 70 -4.49 4.15 -24.12
N LEU A 71 -3.93 4.34 -22.93
CA LEU A 71 -2.55 4.81 -22.77
C LEU A 71 -1.58 3.65 -23.02
N PRO A 72 -0.50 3.91 -23.77
CA PRO A 72 0.47 2.86 -24.11
C PRO A 72 1.45 2.61 -22.97
N LEU A 73 0.96 2.04 -21.89
CA LEU A 73 1.74 1.73 -20.70
C LEU A 73 2.71 0.59 -20.99
N ALA A 74 4.00 0.89 -21.10
CA ALA A 74 5.02 -0.13 -21.36
C ALA A 74 5.35 -0.91 -20.07
N ASP A 75 5.50 -0.22 -18.97
CA ASP A 75 5.74 -0.83 -17.66
C ASP A 75 5.37 0.17 -16.55
N ALA A 76 5.08 -0.35 -15.37
CA ALA A 76 4.79 0.48 -14.22
C ALA A 76 5.20 -0.22 -12.93
N SER A 77 5.63 0.58 -11.97
CA SER A 77 5.87 0.11 -10.61
C SER A 77 5.43 1.18 -9.63
N VAL A 78 5.05 0.76 -8.43
CA VAL A 78 4.68 1.66 -7.33
C VAL A 78 5.46 1.25 -6.10
N THR A 79 6.09 2.24 -5.47
CA THR A 79 6.74 2.06 -4.18
C THR A 79 5.91 2.79 -3.13
N GLY A 80 5.43 2.05 -2.15
CA GLY A 80 4.66 2.60 -1.04
C GLY A 80 5.57 2.89 0.16
N HIS A 81 5.49 4.11 0.66
CA HIS A 81 6.13 4.53 1.91
C HIS A 81 5.04 4.73 2.94
N VAL A 82 4.99 3.86 3.94
CA VAL A 82 4.00 3.93 5.01
C VAL A 82 4.71 4.26 6.30
N SER A 83 4.33 5.37 6.91
CA SER A 83 4.93 5.85 8.16
C SER A 83 3.98 5.63 9.33
N PHE A 84 4.53 5.14 10.43
CA PHE A 84 3.84 5.04 11.71
C PHE A 84 4.13 6.32 12.49
N ASN A 85 3.09 7.06 12.83
CA ASN A 85 3.22 8.37 13.45
C ASN A 85 2.51 8.42 14.80
N VAL A 86 3.00 9.30 15.67
CA VAL A 86 2.35 9.62 16.93
C VAL A 86 1.95 11.09 16.89
N THR A 87 0.67 11.38 17.12
CA THR A 87 0.18 12.76 17.19
C THR A 87 0.57 13.40 18.53
N GLU A 88 0.41 14.71 18.63
CA GLU A 88 0.65 15.45 19.89
C GLU A 88 -0.23 14.93 21.03
N GLN A 89 -1.42 14.39 20.72
CA GLN A 89 -2.33 13.79 21.70
C GLN A 89 -2.01 12.33 22.02
N GLY A 90 -0.93 11.78 21.42
CA GLY A 90 -0.51 10.40 21.65
C GLY A 90 -1.28 9.36 20.83
N LYS A 91 -2.02 9.78 19.81
CA LYS A 91 -2.75 8.88 18.91
C LYS A 91 -1.82 8.33 17.82
N TYR A 92 -1.92 7.04 17.54
CA TYR A 92 -1.16 6.41 16.47
C TYR A 92 -1.91 6.54 15.15
N VAL A 93 -1.24 7.08 14.13
CA VAL A 93 -1.82 7.26 12.80
C VAL A 93 -0.78 6.92 11.72
N LEU A 94 -1.27 6.45 10.58
CA LEU A 94 -0.42 6.20 9.43
C LEU A 94 -0.44 7.39 8.49
N SER A 95 0.65 7.58 7.74
CA SER A 95 0.69 8.43 6.56
C SER A 95 1.35 7.67 5.43
N VAL A 96 1.04 8.02 4.18
CA VAL A 96 1.47 7.25 3.01
C VAL A 96 2.01 8.18 1.94
N GLU A 97 3.10 7.76 1.27
CA GLU A 97 3.51 8.29 -0.02
C GLU A 97 3.53 7.14 -1.02
N LEU A 98 2.95 7.36 -2.18
CA LEU A 98 3.00 6.40 -3.28
C LEU A 98 3.83 7.00 -4.40
N HIS A 99 4.94 6.38 -4.70
CA HIS A 99 5.85 6.78 -5.77
C HIS A 99 5.63 5.87 -6.97
N GLY A 100 5.14 6.44 -8.06
CA GLY A 100 4.86 5.71 -9.29
C GLY A 100 5.92 5.97 -10.34
N LYS A 101 6.47 4.90 -10.89
CA LYS A 101 7.38 4.93 -12.03
C LYS A 101 6.64 4.33 -13.22
N VAL A 102 6.43 5.12 -14.26
CA VAL A 102 5.60 4.73 -15.41
C VAL A 102 6.40 4.94 -16.67
N GLU A 103 6.55 3.87 -17.46
CA GLU A 103 7.26 3.91 -18.74
C GLU A 103 6.25 3.91 -19.89
N GLY A 104 6.59 4.62 -20.97
CA GLY A 104 5.77 4.71 -22.18
C GLY A 104 4.81 5.88 -22.21
N VAL A 105 4.85 6.75 -21.19
CA VAL A 105 4.00 7.95 -21.10
C VAL A 105 4.86 9.14 -20.65
N SER A 106 4.36 10.36 -20.87
CA SER A 106 5.02 11.58 -20.39
C SER A 106 4.85 11.70 -18.86
N HIS A 107 5.63 12.58 -18.25
CA HIS A 107 5.51 12.86 -16.81
C HIS A 107 4.11 13.38 -16.46
N GLU A 108 3.56 14.28 -17.29
CA GLU A 108 2.20 14.79 -17.08
C GLU A 108 1.14 13.70 -17.16
N GLU A 109 1.31 12.78 -18.13
CA GLU A 109 0.42 11.62 -18.28
C GLU A 109 0.54 10.68 -17.08
N ALA A 110 1.76 10.47 -16.56
CA ALA A 110 1.99 9.67 -15.37
C ALA A 110 1.31 10.27 -14.14
N GLU A 111 1.43 11.59 -13.95
CA GLU A 111 0.75 12.29 -12.84
C GLU A 111 -0.76 12.16 -12.95
N ALA A 112 -1.32 12.36 -14.13
CA ALA A 112 -2.76 12.26 -14.37
C ALA A 112 -3.25 10.81 -14.13
N LEU A 113 -2.46 9.83 -14.58
CA LEU A 113 -2.75 8.42 -14.37
C LEU A 113 -2.81 8.07 -12.89
N MET A 114 -1.85 8.55 -12.11
CA MET A 114 -1.81 8.31 -10.67
C MET A 114 -3.01 8.96 -9.97
N ARG A 115 -3.37 10.18 -10.34
CA ARG A 115 -4.57 10.83 -9.78
C ARG A 115 -5.84 10.05 -10.08
N ALA A 116 -5.97 9.56 -11.31
CA ALA A 116 -7.13 8.74 -11.70
C ALA A 116 -7.14 7.40 -10.97
N ALA A 117 -5.98 6.76 -10.81
CA ALA A 117 -5.85 5.51 -10.06
C ALA A 117 -6.23 5.68 -8.59
N HIS A 118 -5.93 6.85 -8.01
CA HIS A 118 -6.29 7.15 -6.62
C HIS A 118 -7.82 7.15 -6.41
N GLU A 119 -8.59 7.50 -7.44
CA GLU A 119 -10.05 7.46 -7.37
C GLU A 119 -10.60 6.03 -7.51
N VAL A 120 -9.85 5.12 -8.11
CA VAL A 120 -10.28 3.74 -8.42
C VAL A 120 -9.81 2.74 -7.37
N CYS A 121 -8.63 2.95 -6.81
CA CYS A 121 -7.99 2.00 -5.89
C CYS A 121 -8.82 1.83 -4.61
N PRO A 122 -9.20 0.59 -4.25
CA PRO A 122 -9.96 0.35 -3.01
C PRO A 122 -9.22 0.80 -1.76
N TYR A 123 -7.88 0.68 -1.71
CA TYR A 123 -7.09 1.17 -0.58
C TYR A 123 -7.17 2.70 -0.50
N SER A 124 -7.12 3.39 -1.64
CA SER A 124 -7.29 4.84 -1.67
C SER A 124 -8.68 5.25 -1.18
N ASN A 125 -9.70 4.48 -1.55
CA ASN A 125 -11.06 4.72 -1.05
C ASN A 125 -11.15 4.52 0.47
N ALA A 126 -10.37 3.59 1.03
CA ALA A 126 -10.32 3.36 2.46
C ALA A 126 -9.56 4.45 3.23
N THR A 127 -8.56 5.06 2.60
CA THR A 127 -7.67 6.06 3.25
C THR A 127 -8.15 7.49 3.06
N ARG A 128 -8.81 7.79 1.95
CA ARG A 128 -9.21 9.17 1.59
C ARG A 128 -10.11 9.78 2.65
N GLY A 129 -9.77 11.01 3.04
CA GLY A 129 -10.50 11.73 4.08
C GLY A 129 -10.17 11.29 5.50
N ASN A 130 -9.27 10.32 5.65
CA ASN A 130 -8.86 9.81 6.97
C ASN A 130 -7.37 10.02 7.24
N ILE A 131 -6.51 9.58 6.32
CA ILE A 131 -5.06 9.78 6.47
C ILE A 131 -4.49 10.47 5.23
N GLU A 132 -3.33 11.10 5.40
CA GLU A 132 -2.64 11.76 4.30
C GLU A 132 -2.03 10.73 3.35
N VAL A 133 -2.31 10.87 2.04
CA VAL A 133 -1.68 10.07 0.99
C VAL A 133 -1.13 11.03 -0.06
N LYS A 134 0.19 11.04 -0.21
CA LYS A 134 0.90 11.84 -1.20
C LYS A 134 1.23 11.00 -2.43
N LEU A 135 0.93 11.51 -3.61
CA LEU A 135 1.24 10.87 -4.88
C LEU A 135 2.45 11.56 -5.51
N VAL A 136 3.44 10.77 -5.92
CA VAL A 136 4.67 11.26 -6.55
C VAL A 136 4.90 10.46 -7.84
N ALA A 137 4.85 11.14 -8.99
CA ALA A 137 5.25 10.54 -10.26
C ALA A 137 6.75 10.76 -10.42
N GLU A 138 7.49 9.69 -10.64
CA GLU A 138 8.94 9.73 -10.83
C GLU A 138 9.34 9.91 -12.31
#